data_c828f25c5c7ad4903ee0f3fd8044930b
#
_entry.id   c828f25c5c7ad4903ee0f3fd8044930b
#
_cell.length_a   1.000
_cell.length_b   1.000
_cell.length_c   1.000
_cell.angle_alpha   90.00
_cell.angle_beta   90.00
_cell.angle_gamma   90.00
#
_symmetry.space_group_name_H-M   'P 1'
#
loop_
_entity.id
_entity.type
_entity.pdbx_description
1 polymer ?
#
loop_
_entity_poly.entity_id
_entity_poly.type
_entity_poly.pdbx_seq_one_letter_code
_entity_poly.pdbx_strand_id
1 'polypeptide(L)'
;MEKRYIIGIDQSTQGTKALLFDGEGHLLRRTDLPHRQIVNEKGWVSHDLNEIYRNTVQTVKTLVTESGVAPETIAGIGISNQRETTAIWDKATGEPLEEAIVWQCGRASGIAQEIAEQGHAEEIREATGLQLSAYFPAAKMAWLLRNGGEERQKRAADGELCLGTIDSWLVYKLTGDHAFKTDFSNASRTQLFNLKTLAWDEKICEMFGIPACALARVCDSDAVYGTTTMEGLFSEPVPICGVLGDSHAALFGQGCLKPGMIKATYGTGSSLMMNIGDKPIQSSHGVVTSLAWGRGGKVDYVLEGNLNYTGAVITWLKDDLKLISSAKETEGLAREANSADRTYMVPAFTGLGAPYWDEKATASISGITRTTGKAEVVKAALDCIAYQITDLVRAMEQDTGMRIEELRVDGGPTRNGYLMQFQSDITNKRVNIPDAEELSGIGAAYMAGISAGVYDLEKLAGNMKRSVYEPKMDDEIREKKYAGWKVAVDGVLSK
;
A
#
# COMPACT_ATOMS: atom_id res chain seq x y z
N MET A 1 -35.90 0.90 -9.25
CA MET A 1 -35.23 2.19 -8.93
C MET A 1 -33.96 2.27 -9.74
N GLU A 2 -33.53 3.48 -10.09
CA GLU A 2 -32.28 3.69 -10.82
C GLU A 2 -31.09 3.33 -9.91
N LYS A 3 -30.17 2.50 -10.39
CA LYS A 3 -28.95 2.13 -9.68
C LYS A 3 -27.92 3.24 -9.87
N ARG A 4 -27.51 3.91 -8.79
CA ARG A 4 -26.67 5.11 -8.86
C ARG A 4 -25.67 5.29 -7.72
N TYR A 5 -25.70 4.43 -6.69
CA TYR A 5 -24.78 4.51 -5.57
C TYR A 5 -23.73 3.43 -5.66
N ILE A 6 -22.54 3.73 -5.22
CA ILE A 6 -21.41 2.80 -5.17
C ILE A 6 -20.93 2.67 -3.72
N ILE A 7 -20.61 1.44 -3.32
CA ILE A 7 -19.97 1.17 -2.03
C ILE A 7 -18.48 0.86 -2.29
N GLY A 8 -17.59 1.59 -1.60
CA GLY A 8 -16.18 1.25 -1.47
C GLY A 8 -15.93 0.57 -0.13
N ILE A 9 -15.31 -0.59 -0.13
CA ILE A 9 -14.81 -1.28 1.06
C ILE A 9 -13.30 -1.07 1.12
N ASP A 10 -12.78 -0.58 2.25
CA ASP A 10 -11.36 -0.46 2.51
C ASP A 10 -10.98 -1.34 3.70
N GLN A 11 -10.45 -2.51 3.41
CA GLN A 11 -10.01 -3.48 4.41
C GLN A 11 -8.51 -3.26 4.70
N SER A 12 -8.19 -2.53 5.75
CA SER A 12 -6.82 -2.20 6.18
C SER A 12 -6.30 -3.16 7.26
N THR A 13 -5.03 -3.00 7.65
CA THR A 13 -4.41 -3.76 8.74
C THR A 13 -5.09 -3.55 10.09
N GLN A 14 -5.75 -2.42 10.33
CA GLN A 14 -6.34 -2.08 11.62
C GLN A 14 -7.86 -2.23 11.67
N GLY A 15 -8.53 -2.33 10.53
CA GLY A 15 -9.98 -2.41 10.49
C GLY A 15 -10.53 -2.39 9.08
N THR A 16 -11.84 -2.49 8.98
CA THR A 16 -12.59 -2.38 7.74
C THR A 16 -13.44 -1.12 7.75
N LYS A 17 -13.40 -0.36 6.67
CA LYS A 17 -14.26 0.79 6.41
C LYS A 17 -15.18 0.50 5.25
N ALA A 18 -16.39 1.01 5.30
CA ALA A 18 -17.28 1.06 4.15
C ALA A 18 -17.68 2.51 3.88
N LEU A 19 -17.66 2.89 2.62
CA LEU A 19 -17.87 4.25 2.13
C LEU A 19 -18.97 4.23 1.07
N LEU A 20 -19.95 5.12 1.21
CA LEU A 20 -21.05 5.27 0.27
C LEU A 20 -20.83 6.50 -0.60
N PHE A 21 -20.94 6.33 -1.91
CA PHE A 21 -20.78 7.39 -2.89
C PHE A 21 -22.05 7.57 -3.72
N ASP A 22 -22.33 8.82 -4.09
CA ASP A 22 -23.42 9.15 -5.03
C ASP A 22 -23.02 8.90 -6.49
N GLY A 23 -23.94 9.17 -7.44
CA GLY A 23 -23.73 9.01 -8.88
C GLY A 23 -22.70 9.96 -9.49
N GLU A 24 -22.22 10.95 -8.73
CA GLU A 24 -21.18 11.89 -9.14
C GLU A 24 -19.81 11.59 -8.50
N GLY A 25 -19.74 10.58 -7.63
CA GLY A 25 -18.51 10.15 -6.95
C GLY A 25 -18.21 10.92 -5.67
N HIS A 26 -19.18 11.65 -5.10
CA HIS A 26 -19.00 12.30 -3.81
C HIS A 26 -19.27 11.33 -2.66
N LEU A 27 -18.39 11.36 -1.66
CA LEU A 27 -18.56 10.59 -0.43
C LEU A 27 -19.74 11.13 0.38
N LEU A 28 -20.76 10.29 0.60
CA LEU A 28 -21.94 10.62 1.37
C LEU A 28 -21.81 10.20 2.84
N ARG A 29 -21.28 9.01 3.08
CA ARG A 29 -21.17 8.43 4.43
C ARG A 29 -20.03 7.45 4.52
N ARG A 30 -19.49 7.32 5.72
CA ARG A 30 -18.49 6.33 6.11
C ARG A 30 -18.92 5.63 7.39
N THR A 31 -18.62 4.34 7.48
CA THR A 31 -18.66 3.54 8.71
C THR A 31 -17.38 2.70 8.80
N ASP A 32 -16.96 2.37 10.02
CA ASP A 32 -15.75 1.57 10.24
C ASP A 32 -15.87 0.67 11.47
N LEU A 33 -15.18 -0.46 11.43
CA LEU A 33 -15.00 -1.39 12.54
C LEU A 33 -13.53 -1.83 12.61
N PRO A 34 -12.92 -1.73 13.80
CA PRO A 34 -11.56 -2.26 14.00
C PRO A 34 -11.60 -3.79 14.06
N HIS A 35 -10.44 -4.43 13.78
CA HIS A 35 -10.22 -5.84 14.06
C HIS A 35 -8.90 -6.03 14.81
N ARG A 36 -8.75 -7.18 15.47
CA ARG A 36 -7.58 -7.45 16.27
C ARG A 36 -6.38 -7.83 15.42
N GLN A 37 -5.22 -7.31 15.78
CA GLN A 37 -3.96 -7.95 15.47
C GLN A 37 -3.63 -8.96 16.57
N ILE A 38 -3.43 -10.20 16.20
CA ILE A 38 -3.05 -11.27 17.10
C ILE A 38 -1.52 -11.35 17.08
N VAL A 39 -0.88 -11.03 18.21
CA VAL A 39 0.57 -11.09 18.36
C VAL A 39 0.89 -12.14 19.39
N ASN A 40 1.66 -13.16 19.02
CA ASN A 40 2.06 -14.23 19.95
C ASN A 40 3.42 -13.94 20.61
N GLU A 41 3.85 -14.80 21.51
CA GLU A 41 5.10 -14.69 22.27
C GLU A 41 6.36 -14.64 21.38
N LYS A 42 6.29 -15.15 20.14
CA LYS A 42 7.38 -15.09 19.16
C LYS A 42 7.38 -13.80 18.35
N GLY A 43 6.45 -12.87 18.61
CA GLY A 43 6.26 -11.65 17.83
C GLY A 43 5.63 -11.90 16.45
N TRP A 44 5.02 -13.07 16.22
CA TRP A 44 4.29 -13.35 14.99
C TRP A 44 2.95 -12.61 14.99
N VAL A 45 2.61 -12.03 13.85
CA VAL A 45 1.42 -11.21 13.69
C VAL A 45 0.44 -11.91 12.75
N SER A 46 -0.80 -12.03 13.21
CA SER A 46 -1.88 -12.73 12.49
C SER A 46 -3.18 -11.95 12.56
N HIS A 47 -4.12 -12.29 11.67
CA HIS A 47 -5.52 -11.87 11.70
C HIS A 47 -6.47 -13.07 11.67
N ASP A 48 -7.59 -12.96 12.37
CA ASP A 48 -8.75 -13.85 12.20
C ASP A 48 -9.49 -13.48 10.91
N LEU A 49 -9.44 -14.38 9.92
CA LEU A 49 -10.11 -14.21 8.62
C LEU A 49 -11.63 -14.09 8.76
N ASN A 50 -12.23 -14.82 9.70
CA ASN A 50 -13.65 -14.76 9.95
C ASN A 50 -14.05 -13.44 10.62
N GLU A 51 -13.20 -12.85 11.46
CA GLU A 51 -13.42 -11.49 11.99
C GLU A 51 -13.40 -10.45 10.88
N ILE A 52 -12.41 -10.51 9.98
CA ILE A 52 -12.34 -9.62 8.80
C ILE A 52 -13.62 -9.71 7.97
N TYR A 53 -14.09 -10.92 7.67
CA TYR A 53 -15.32 -11.15 6.92
C TYR A 53 -16.56 -10.57 7.64
N ARG A 54 -16.76 -10.93 8.92
CA ARG A 54 -17.89 -10.44 9.72
C ARG A 54 -17.90 -8.92 9.82
N ASN A 55 -16.73 -8.31 10.05
CA ASN A 55 -16.60 -6.86 10.13
C ASN A 55 -16.93 -6.19 8.78
N THR A 56 -16.51 -6.80 7.68
CA THR A 56 -16.84 -6.30 6.33
C THR A 56 -18.35 -6.28 6.11
N VAL A 57 -19.03 -7.39 6.38
CA VAL A 57 -20.49 -7.49 6.25
C VAL A 57 -21.19 -6.50 7.17
N GLN A 58 -20.79 -6.45 8.45
CA GLN A 58 -21.42 -5.58 9.42
C GLN A 58 -21.23 -4.10 9.10
N THR A 59 -20.03 -3.70 8.66
CA THR A 59 -19.74 -2.31 8.29
C THR A 59 -20.60 -1.87 7.10
N VAL A 60 -20.75 -2.72 6.08
CA VAL A 60 -21.63 -2.43 4.93
C VAL A 60 -23.10 -2.38 5.34
N LYS A 61 -23.56 -3.32 6.15
CA LYS A 61 -24.94 -3.31 6.67
C LYS A 61 -25.24 -2.02 7.44
N THR A 62 -24.35 -1.61 8.33
CA THR A 62 -24.48 -0.36 9.09
C THR A 62 -24.50 0.86 8.17
N LEU A 63 -23.57 0.91 7.20
CA LEU A 63 -23.48 2.01 6.22
C LEU A 63 -24.82 2.21 5.47
N VAL A 64 -25.36 1.15 4.88
CA VAL A 64 -26.60 1.23 4.09
C VAL A 64 -27.78 1.60 4.97
N THR A 65 -27.94 0.94 6.14
CA THR A 65 -29.05 1.20 7.06
C THR A 65 -29.06 2.65 7.56
N GLU A 66 -27.89 3.15 7.94
CA GLU A 66 -27.79 4.51 8.52
C GLU A 66 -27.75 5.62 7.46
N SER A 67 -27.46 5.29 6.19
CA SER A 67 -27.48 6.29 5.11
C SER A 67 -28.89 6.67 4.68
N GLY A 68 -29.88 5.80 4.94
CA GLY A 68 -31.25 5.95 4.44
C GLY A 68 -31.39 5.73 2.92
N VAL A 69 -30.32 5.25 2.28
CA VAL A 69 -30.34 4.89 0.85
C VAL A 69 -31.01 3.52 0.69
N ALA A 70 -31.94 3.40 -0.28
CA ALA A 70 -32.59 2.13 -0.58
C ALA A 70 -31.57 1.13 -1.13
N PRO A 71 -31.46 -0.09 -0.56
CA PRO A 71 -30.46 -1.09 -0.98
C PRO A 71 -30.49 -1.42 -2.48
N GLU A 72 -31.66 -1.35 -3.09
CA GLU A 72 -31.89 -1.65 -4.52
C GLU A 72 -31.24 -0.61 -5.45
N THR A 73 -30.81 0.54 -4.91
CA THR A 73 -30.15 1.61 -5.68
C THR A 73 -28.64 1.48 -5.72
N ILE A 74 -28.06 0.49 -5.03
CA ILE A 74 -26.63 0.19 -5.07
C ILE A 74 -26.32 -0.48 -6.42
N ALA A 75 -25.41 0.13 -7.16
CA ALA A 75 -25.00 -0.31 -8.49
C ALA A 75 -23.82 -1.29 -8.47
N GLY A 76 -22.92 -1.14 -7.51
CA GLY A 76 -21.72 -1.96 -7.43
C GLY A 76 -20.94 -1.75 -6.15
N ILE A 77 -20.02 -2.69 -5.90
CA ILE A 77 -19.12 -2.69 -4.73
C ILE A 77 -17.68 -2.79 -5.22
N GLY A 78 -16.82 -1.91 -4.69
CA GLY A 78 -15.38 -1.97 -4.85
C GLY A 78 -14.71 -2.40 -3.55
N ILE A 79 -13.60 -3.14 -3.65
CA ILE A 79 -12.79 -3.62 -2.52
C ILE A 79 -11.36 -3.10 -2.67
N SER A 80 -10.90 -2.39 -1.65
CA SER A 80 -9.50 -2.11 -1.38
C SER A 80 -9.06 -2.98 -0.21
N ASN A 81 -7.87 -3.54 -0.24
CA ASN A 81 -7.40 -4.42 0.83
C ASN A 81 -5.94 -4.18 1.19
N GLN A 82 -5.59 -4.46 2.47
CA GLN A 82 -4.19 -4.61 2.87
C GLN A 82 -3.51 -5.66 1.99
N ARG A 83 -2.36 -5.31 1.41
CA ARG A 83 -1.64 -6.20 0.51
C ARG A 83 -0.79 -7.21 1.30
N GLU A 84 -0.30 -8.23 0.63
CA GLU A 84 0.67 -9.23 1.09
C GLU A 84 0.24 -10.06 2.31
N THR A 85 -0.84 -9.74 2.99
CA THR A 85 -1.42 -10.58 4.06
C THR A 85 -1.98 -11.84 3.45
N THR A 86 -1.51 -12.99 3.94
CA THR A 86 -1.63 -14.29 3.28
C THR A 86 -2.58 -15.21 4.04
N ALA A 87 -3.49 -15.84 3.32
CA ALA A 87 -4.56 -16.70 3.84
C ALA A 87 -4.53 -18.11 3.21
N ILE A 88 -5.03 -19.09 3.96
CA ILE A 88 -5.29 -20.46 3.49
C ILE A 88 -6.64 -20.93 4.01
N TRP A 89 -7.47 -21.52 3.14
CA TRP A 89 -8.76 -22.08 3.52
C TRP A 89 -9.15 -23.29 2.68
N ASP A 90 -10.07 -24.07 3.21
CA ASP A 90 -10.68 -25.19 2.52
C ASP A 90 -11.61 -24.71 1.41
N LYS A 91 -11.41 -25.20 0.19
CA LYS A 91 -12.15 -24.74 -0.99
C LYS A 91 -13.61 -25.16 -1.01
N ALA A 92 -13.95 -26.26 -0.37
CA ALA A 92 -15.32 -26.77 -0.36
C ALA A 92 -16.18 -26.13 0.72
N THR A 93 -15.58 -25.85 1.89
CA THR A 93 -16.30 -25.32 3.06
C THR A 93 -16.13 -23.81 3.26
N GLY A 94 -15.05 -23.23 2.70
CA GLY A 94 -14.68 -21.84 2.96
C GLY A 94 -14.19 -21.59 4.39
N GLU A 95 -13.79 -22.64 5.13
CA GLU A 95 -13.29 -22.50 6.49
C GLU A 95 -11.77 -22.27 6.47
N PRO A 96 -11.27 -21.24 7.18
CA PRO A 96 -9.84 -21.01 7.34
C PRO A 96 -9.16 -22.20 8.03
N LEU A 97 -8.00 -22.61 7.52
CA LEU A 97 -7.17 -23.65 8.15
C LEU A 97 -6.19 -23.07 9.16
N GLU A 98 -5.86 -21.80 9.04
CA GLU A 98 -4.95 -21.04 9.90
C GLU A 98 -5.40 -19.58 9.94
N GLU A 99 -4.90 -18.84 10.95
CA GLU A 99 -4.98 -17.38 10.93
C GLU A 99 -4.19 -16.81 9.74
N ALA A 100 -4.67 -15.71 9.16
CA ALA A 100 -3.92 -15.03 8.10
C ALA A 100 -2.58 -14.51 8.62
N ILE A 101 -1.52 -14.72 7.87
CA ILE A 101 -0.19 -14.18 8.18
C ILE A 101 -0.11 -12.76 7.67
N VAL A 102 -0.02 -11.79 8.60
CA VAL A 102 0.01 -10.36 8.25
C VAL A 102 1.30 -10.01 7.51
N TRP A 103 1.23 -9.05 6.59
CA TRP A 103 2.33 -8.61 5.72
C TRP A 103 3.64 -8.34 6.47
N GLN A 104 3.57 -7.74 7.67
CA GLN A 104 4.73 -7.39 8.50
C GLN A 104 5.34 -8.58 9.26
N CYS A 105 4.71 -9.76 9.22
CA CYS A 105 5.15 -10.91 10.03
C CYS A 105 6.34 -11.63 9.40
N GLY A 106 7.43 -11.74 10.16
CA GLY A 106 8.68 -12.35 9.72
C GLY A 106 8.76 -13.89 9.88
N ARG A 107 7.67 -14.61 10.26
CA ARG A 107 7.72 -16.06 10.55
C ARG A 107 8.22 -16.93 9.39
N ALA A 108 8.10 -16.44 8.17
CA ALA A 108 8.53 -17.16 6.96
C ALA A 108 9.94 -16.74 6.47
N SER A 109 10.71 -15.97 7.26
CA SER A 109 12.04 -15.46 6.85
C SER A 109 13.03 -16.60 6.55
N GLY A 110 12.96 -17.72 7.28
CA GLY A 110 13.81 -18.88 7.01
C GLY A 110 13.58 -19.50 5.64
N ILE A 111 12.34 -19.46 5.10
CA ILE A 111 12.04 -19.96 3.75
C ILE A 111 12.63 -19.01 2.69
N ALA A 112 12.48 -17.70 2.88
CA ALA A 112 13.08 -16.73 1.96
C ALA A 112 14.60 -16.86 1.93
N GLN A 113 15.23 -17.09 3.10
CA GLN A 113 16.67 -17.34 3.20
C GLN A 113 17.07 -18.63 2.48
N GLU A 114 16.33 -19.74 2.68
CA GLU A 114 16.56 -21.03 1.98
C GLU A 114 16.58 -20.84 0.46
N ILE A 115 15.60 -20.13 -0.10
CA ILE A 115 15.49 -19.84 -1.54
C ILE A 115 16.66 -18.95 -2.02
N ALA A 116 17.09 -17.99 -1.19
CA ALA A 116 18.25 -17.14 -1.50
C ALA A 116 19.56 -17.95 -1.53
N GLU A 117 19.75 -18.85 -0.58
CA GLU A 117 20.93 -19.73 -0.50
C GLU A 117 20.99 -20.72 -1.68
N GLN A 118 19.85 -21.08 -2.26
CA GLN A 118 19.75 -21.85 -3.50
C GLN A 118 20.08 -21.03 -4.77
N GLY A 119 20.27 -19.70 -4.64
CA GLY A 119 20.67 -18.83 -5.74
C GLY A 119 19.52 -18.29 -6.58
N HIS A 120 18.26 -18.40 -6.14
CA HIS A 120 17.08 -18.02 -6.93
C HIS A 120 16.66 -16.54 -6.79
N ALA A 121 17.31 -15.74 -5.95
CA ALA A 121 16.88 -14.37 -5.64
C ALA A 121 16.78 -13.47 -6.89
N GLU A 122 17.78 -13.53 -7.79
CA GLU A 122 17.79 -12.69 -8.99
C GLU A 122 16.72 -13.12 -10.00
N GLU A 123 16.55 -14.44 -10.21
CA GLU A 123 15.51 -14.96 -11.09
C GLU A 123 14.10 -14.54 -10.65
N ILE A 124 13.83 -14.60 -9.35
CA ILE A 124 12.56 -14.13 -8.76
C ILE A 124 12.40 -12.63 -8.99
N ARG A 125 13.45 -11.84 -8.76
CA ARG A 125 13.43 -10.39 -8.98
C ARG A 125 13.17 -10.04 -10.45
N GLU A 126 13.79 -10.72 -11.38
CA GLU A 126 13.63 -10.50 -12.82
C GLU A 126 12.23 -10.84 -13.34
N ALA A 127 11.60 -11.89 -12.80
CA ALA A 127 10.28 -12.32 -13.21
C ALA A 127 9.18 -11.48 -12.54
N THR A 128 9.34 -11.16 -11.25
CA THR A 128 8.27 -10.57 -10.44
C THR A 128 8.43 -9.06 -10.15
N GLY A 129 9.62 -8.48 -10.42
CA GLY A 129 9.94 -7.09 -10.08
C GLY A 129 10.20 -6.84 -8.59
N LEU A 130 10.18 -7.89 -7.75
CA LEU A 130 10.24 -7.80 -6.29
C LEU A 130 11.52 -8.42 -5.75
N GLN A 131 12.14 -7.77 -4.76
CA GLN A 131 13.24 -8.36 -4.01
C GLN A 131 12.75 -9.57 -3.21
N LEU A 132 13.55 -10.65 -3.15
CA LEU A 132 13.20 -11.82 -2.36
C LEU A 132 13.12 -11.48 -0.87
N SER A 133 11.94 -11.65 -0.28
CA SER A 133 11.69 -11.31 1.12
C SER A 133 10.46 -12.04 1.66
N ALA A 134 10.48 -12.37 2.95
CA ALA A 134 9.29 -12.86 3.67
C ALA A 134 8.18 -11.80 3.84
N TYR A 135 8.42 -10.56 3.45
CA TYR A 135 7.39 -9.53 3.35
C TYR A 135 6.28 -9.97 2.39
N PHE A 136 6.63 -10.61 1.28
CA PHE A 136 5.72 -11.04 0.23
C PHE A 136 5.07 -12.41 0.51
N PRO A 137 3.91 -12.70 -0.11
CA PRO A 137 3.13 -13.92 0.18
C PRO A 137 3.81 -15.25 -0.13
N ALA A 138 4.68 -15.35 -1.14
CA ALA A 138 5.26 -16.63 -1.55
C ALA A 138 5.85 -17.44 -0.38
N ALA A 139 6.75 -16.83 0.41
CA ALA A 139 7.32 -17.47 1.58
C ALA A 139 6.28 -17.81 2.66
N LYS A 140 5.26 -16.94 2.84
CA LYS A 140 4.17 -17.17 3.81
C LYS A 140 3.26 -18.33 3.38
N MET A 141 2.93 -18.42 2.08
CA MET A 141 2.15 -19.54 1.52
C MET A 141 2.91 -20.85 1.67
N ALA A 142 4.21 -20.86 1.36
CA ALA A 142 5.06 -22.02 1.57
C ALA A 142 5.11 -22.43 3.06
N TRP A 143 5.19 -21.43 3.97
CA TRP A 143 5.16 -21.68 5.41
C TRP A 143 3.84 -22.32 5.85
N LEU A 144 2.68 -21.80 5.38
CA LEU A 144 1.36 -22.34 5.68
C LEU A 144 1.22 -23.78 5.22
N LEU A 145 1.75 -24.13 4.05
CA LEU A 145 1.72 -25.50 3.54
C LEU A 145 2.62 -26.42 4.37
N ARG A 146 3.88 -26.02 4.64
CA ARG A 146 4.85 -26.82 5.40
C ARG A 146 4.40 -27.03 6.85
N ASN A 147 3.83 -26.00 7.48
CA ASN A 147 3.33 -26.06 8.87
C ASN A 147 2.16 -27.05 9.04
N GLY A 148 1.35 -27.24 8.01
CA GLY A 148 0.24 -28.22 8.02
C GLY A 148 0.63 -29.65 7.64
N GLY A 149 1.91 -29.91 7.35
CA GLY A 149 2.44 -31.22 7.04
C GLY A 149 2.05 -31.76 5.66
N GLU A 150 2.40 -33.01 5.41
CA GLU A 150 2.25 -33.68 4.11
C GLU A 150 0.78 -33.74 3.63
N GLU A 151 -0.16 -33.97 4.57
CA GLU A 151 -1.58 -34.02 4.22
C GLU A 151 -2.07 -32.65 3.64
N ARG A 152 -1.68 -31.55 4.26
CA ARG A 152 -2.05 -30.21 3.75
C ARG A 152 -1.42 -29.93 2.38
N GLN A 153 -0.15 -30.30 2.20
CA GLN A 153 0.54 -30.15 0.92
C GLN A 153 -0.14 -31.00 -0.17
N LYS A 154 -0.52 -32.24 0.14
CA LYS A 154 -1.27 -33.10 -0.78
C LYS A 154 -2.63 -32.49 -1.14
N ARG A 155 -3.40 -32.06 -0.17
CA ARG A 155 -4.71 -31.41 -0.41
C ARG A 155 -4.58 -30.17 -1.28
N ALA A 156 -3.53 -29.38 -1.10
CA ALA A 156 -3.24 -28.23 -1.96
C ALA A 156 -2.92 -28.66 -3.40
N ALA A 157 -2.12 -29.71 -3.58
CA ALA A 157 -1.78 -30.27 -4.89
C ALA A 157 -3.01 -30.88 -5.60
N ASP A 158 -3.95 -31.45 -4.83
CA ASP A 158 -5.22 -31.97 -5.32
C ASP A 158 -6.25 -30.86 -5.64
N GLY A 159 -5.91 -29.57 -5.39
CA GLY A 159 -6.76 -28.41 -5.66
C GLY A 159 -7.92 -28.22 -4.67
N GLU A 160 -7.84 -28.83 -3.49
CA GLU A 160 -8.86 -28.76 -2.44
C GLU A 160 -8.69 -27.53 -1.53
N LEU A 161 -7.56 -26.84 -1.60
CA LEU A 161 -7.26 -25.67 -0.78
C LEU A 161 -7.12 -24.42 -1.65
N CYS A 162 -7.44 -23.28 -1.06
CA CYS A 162 -7.19 -21.97 -1.61
C CYS A 162 -6.06 -21.28 -0.83
N LEU A 163 -5.05 -20.81 -1.55
CA LEU A 163 -3.99 -19.92 -1.06
C LEU A 163 -4.16 -18.56 -1.70
N GLY A 164 -4.33 -17.51 -0.90
CA GLY A 164 -4.60 -16.20 -1.44
C GLY A 164 -4.24 -15.05 -0.51
N THR A 165 -4.58 -13.87 -0.96
CA THR A 165 -4.51 -12.63 -0.23
C THR A 165 -5.90 -12.20 0.24
N ILE A 166 -6.00 -11.13 1.01
CA ILE A 166 -7.27 -10.72 1.65
C ILE A 166 -8.37 -10.40 0.64
N ASP A 167 -8.03 -9.86 -0.52
CA ASP A 167 -9.00 -9.64 -1.62
C ASP A 167 -9.65 -10.95 -2.06
N SER A 168 -8.86 -11.96 -2.34
CA SER A 168 -9.36 -13.26 -2.79
C SER A 168 -10.19 -13.98 -1.73
N TRP A 169 -9.83 -13.81 -0.44
CA TRP A 169 -10.64 -14.26 0.69
C TRP A 169 -12.00 -13.56 0.73
N LEU A 170 -12.02 -12.22 0.67
CA LEU A 170 -13.25 -11.44 0.70
C LEU A 170 -14.14 -11.73 -0.50
N VAL A 171 -13.58 -11.78 -1.72
CA VAL A 171 -14.31 -12.14 -2.92
C VAL A 171 -14.94 -13.52 -2.78
N TYR A 172 -14.17 -14.51 -2.32
CA TYR A 172 -14.64 -15.88 -2.11
C TYR A 172 -15.79 -15.93 -1.10
N LYS A 173 -15.69 -15.26 0.03
CA LYS A 173 -16.70 -15.29 1.10
C LYS A 173 -17.95 -14.47 0.79
N LEU A 174 -17.81 -13.37 0.07
CA LEU A 174 -18.91 -12.45 -0.20
C LEU A 174 -19.76 -12.90 -1.41
N THR A 175 -19.18 -13.63 -2.36
CA THR A 175 -19.89 -14.06 -3.58
C THR A 175 -20.67 -15.35 -3.36
N GLY A 176 -21.88 -15.41 -3.96
CA GLY A 176 -22.75 -16.57 -3.80
C GLY A 176 -22.24 -17.86 -4.45
N ASP A 177 -21.34 -17.73 -5.41
CA ASP A 177 -20.68 -18.83 -6.13
C ASP A 177 -19.28 -19.16 -5.61
N HIS A 178 -18.87 -18.54 -4.51
CA HIS A 178 -17.54 -18.70 -3.93
C HIS A 178 -16.40 -18.47 -4.94
N ALA A 179 -16.49 -17.36 -5.68
CA ALA A 179 -15.54 -17.04 -6.73
C ALA A 179 -14.12 -16.86 -6.17
N PHE A 180 -13.21 -17.75 -6.57
CA PHE A 180 -11.80 -17.66 -6.16
C PHE A 180 -10.99 -16.85 -7.18
N LYS A 181 -10.97 -15.54 -6.99
CA LYS A 181 -10.36 -14.56 -7.90
C LYS A 181 -9.53 -13.54 -7.13
N THR A 182 -8.54 -12.97 -7.79
CA THR A 182 -7.69 -11.86 -7.35
C THR A 182 -7.48 -10.90 -8.50
N ASP A 183 -7.02 -9.67 -8.24
CA ASP A 183 -6.67 -8.71 -9.27
C ASP A 183 -5.17 -8.67 -9.56
N PHE A 184 -4.79 -7.99 -10.66
CA PHE A 184 -3.40 -7.82 -11.04
C PHE A 184 -2.56 -7.10 -9.99
N SER A 185 -3.11 -6.10 -9.29
CA SER A 185 -2.36 -5.35 -8.27
C SER A 185 -2.00 -6.21 -7.07
N ASN A 186 -2.91 -7.08 -6.61
CA ASN A 186 -2.64 -8.03 -5.54
C ASN A 186 -1.76 -9.21 -6.02
N ALA A 187 -2.05 -9.79 -7.19
CA ALA A 187 -1.29 -10.92 -7.73
C ALA A 187 0.20 -10.56 -7.91
N SER A 188 0.50 -9.38 -8.46
CA SER A 188 1.88 -8.93 -8.69
C SER A 188 2.67 -8.67 -7.41
N ARG A 189 2.00 -8.62 -6.24
CA ARG A 189 2.66 -8.48 -4.93
C ARG A 189 2.96 -9.80 -4.24
N THR A 190 2.66 -10.94 -4.88
CA THR A 190 2.83 -12.25 -4.26
C THR A 190 4.24 -12.83 -4.32
N GLN A 191 5.10 -12.35 -5.19
CA GLN A 191 6.35 -13.00 -5.65
C GLN A 191 6.14 -14.33 -6.40
N LEU A 192 4.93 -14.61 -6.87
CA LEU A 192 4.59 -15.79 -7.67
C LEU A 192 4.11 -15.41 -9.06
N PHE A 193 3.88 -14.13 -9.32
CA PHE A 193 3.28 -13.62 -10.55
C PHE A 193 4.33 -13.00 -11.46
N ASN A 194 4.41 -13.50 -12.69
CA ASN A 194 5.37 -13.01 -13.69
C ASN A 194 4.83 -11.75 -14.39
N LEU A 195 5.55 -10.64 -14.27
CA LEU A 195 5.14 -9.34 -14.81
C LEU A 195 5.18 -9.28 -16.35
N LYS A 196 5.91 -10.18 -17.02
CA LYS A 196 6.05 -10.20 -18.48
C LYS A 196 4.98 -11.07 -19.12
N THR A 197 4.69 -12.25 -18.54
CA THR A 197 3.70 -13.20 -19.07
C THR A 197 2.29 -12.93 -18.56
N LEU A 198 2.16 -12.10 -17.50
CA LEU A 198 0.90 -11.78 -16.80
C LEU A 198 0.15 -13.04 -16.32
N ALA A 199 0.92 -13.98 -15.76
CA ALA A 199 0.43 -15.26 -15.24
C ALA A 199 1.23 -15.68 -14.00
N TRP A 200 0.69 -16.62 -13.24
CA TRP A 200 1.46 -17.30 -12.20
C TRP A 200 2.69 -17.95 -12.83
N ASP A 201 3.86 -17.74 -12.24
CA ASP A 201 5.12 -18.32 -12.74
C ASP A 201 5.27 -19.72 -12.18
N GLU A 202 5.09 -20.73 -13.03
CA GLU A 202 5.12 -22.16 -12.63
C GLU A 202 6.46 -22.54 -11.98
N LYS A 203 7.58 -22.03 -12.51
CA LYS A 203 8.91 -22.31 -11.98
C LYS A 203 9.09 -21.72 -10.58
N ILE A 204 8.65 -20.47 -10.37
CA ILE A 204 8.73 -19.85 -9.05
C ILE A 204 7.77 -20.55 -8.08
N CYS A 205 6.56 -20.91 -8.51
CA CYS A 205 5.63 -21.70 -7.71
C CYS A 205 6.28 -23.02 -7.25
N GLU A 206 6.99 -23.72 -8.14
CA GLU A 206 7.72 -24.95 -7.83
C GLU A 206 8.84 -24.71 -6.81
N MET A 207 9.64 -23.65 -6.95
CA MET A 207 10.70 -23.27 -5.99
C MET A 207 10.17 -23.13 -4.55
N PHE A 208 8.98 -22.56 -4.39
CA PHE A 208 8.32 -22.40 -3.09
C PHE A 208 7.49 -23.63 -2.67
N GLY A 209 7.31 -24.62 -3.55
CA GLY A 209 6.44 -25.79 -3.30
C GLY A 209 4.95 -25.42 -3.26
N ILE A 210 4.52 -24.46 -4.05
CA ILE A 210 3.14 -23.97 -4.11
C ILE A 210 2.48 -24.49 -5.39
N PRO A 211 1.44 -25.34 -5.30
CA PRO A 211 0.70 -25.77 -6.48
C PRO A 211 -0.09 -24.61 -7.11
N ALA A 212 0.07 -24.38 -8.40
CA ALA A 212 -0.64 -23.31 -9.11
C ALA A 212 -2.18 -23.45 -9.06
N CYS A 213 -2.71 -24.68 -8.94
CA CYS A 213 -4.14 -24.94 -8.80
C CYS A 213 -4.73 -24.46 -7.46
N ALA A 214 -3.88 -24.17 -6.47
CA ALA A 214 -4.28 -23.58 -5.19
C ALA A 214 -4.28 -22.06 -5.20
N LEU A 215 -3.88 -21.40 -6.33
CA LEU A 215 -3.85 -19.95 -6.48
C LEU A 215 -5.11 -19.44 -7.17
N ALA A 216 -5.48 -18.19 -6.84
CA ALA A 216 -6.67 -17.54 -7.39
C ALA A 216 -6.54 -17.25 -8.90
N ARG A 217 -7.66 -17.24 -9.60
CA ARG A 217 -7.72 -16.73 -10.98
C ARG A 217 -7.48 -15.22 -10.98
N VAL A 218 -6.50 -14.76 -11.73
CA VAL A 218 -6.20 -13.32 -11.88
C VAL A 218 -7.15 -12.69 -12.89
N CYS A 219 -7.72 -11.54 -12.55
CA CYS A 219 -8.67 -10.80 -13.36
C CYS A 219 -8.27 -9.32 -13.45
N ASP A 220 -8.84 -8.60 -14.41
CA ASP A 220 -8.76 -7.13 -14.44
C ASP A 220 -9.34 -6.55 -13.15
N SER A 221 -8.79 -5.44 -12.68
CA SER A 221 -9.26 -4.80 -11.44
C SER A 221 -10.69 -4.26 -11.55
N ASP A 222 -11.18 -3.97 -12.79
CA ASP A 222 -12.56 -3.59 -13.12
C ASP A 222 -13.46 -4.76 -13.57
N ALA A 223 -12.99 -6.00 -13.43
CA ALA A 223 -13.79 -7.17 -13.76
C ALA A 223 -14.96 -7.38 -12.78
N VAL A 224 -15.98 -8.10 -13.21
CA VAL A 224 -17.02 -8.61 -12.30
C VAL A 224 -16.47 -9.87 -11.61
N TYR A 225 -16.22 -9.76 -10.33
CA TYR A 225 -15.67 -10.84 -9.51
C TYR A 225 -16.72 -11.86 -9.11
N GLY A 226 -17.98 -11.45 -9.03
CA GLY A 226 -19.17 -12.20 -8.67
C GLY A 226 -20.22 -11.24 -8.13
N THR A 227 -21.27 -11.77 -7.55
CA THR A 227 -22.36 -10.98 -6.95
C THR A 227 -22.58 -11.35 -5.49
N THR A 228 -23.05 -10.42 -4.69
CA THR A 228 -23.30 -10.60 -3.27
C THR A 228 -24.68 -10.08 -2.85
N THR A 229 -25.34 -10.80 -1.95
CA THR A 229 -26.49 -10.29 -1.21
C THR A 229 -26.11 -9.64 0.09
N MET A 230 -24.81 -9.61 0.44
CA MET A 230 -24.28 -9.13 1.73
C MET A 230 -25.07 -9.73 2.91
N GLU A 231 -25.19 -11.04 2.92
CA GLU A 231 -26.01 -11.83 3.88
C GLU A 231 -27.46 -11.31 4.01
N GLY A 232 -28.11 -11.11 2.88
CA GLY A 232 -29.54 -10.74 2.81
C GLY A 232 -29.83 -9.23 2.98
N LEU A 233 -28.80 -8.37 3.00
CA LEU A 233 -28.98 -6.92 2.96
C LEU A 233 -29.59 -6.49 1.61
N PHE A 234 -29.13 -7.07 0.52
CA PHE A 234 -29.61 -6.80 -0.82
C PHE A 234 -30.59 -7.88 -1.25
N SER A 235 -31.82 -7.49 -1.62
CA SER A 235 -32.84 -8.38 -2.17
C SER A 235 -32.44 -8.93 -3.55
N GLU A 236 -31.77 -8.10 -4.35
CA GLU A 236 -31.16 -8.48 -5.63
C GLU A 236 -29.64 -8.44 -5.47
N PRO A 237 -28.90 -9.48 -5.93
CA PRO A 237 -27.46 -9.53 -5.81
C PRO A 237 -26.76 -8.34 -6.48
N VAL A 238 -25.83 -7.72 -5.77
CA VAL A 238 -25.02 -6.56 -6.23
C VAL A 238 -23.65 -7.06 -6.70
N PRO A 239 -23.12 -6.60 -7.85
CA PRO A 239 -21.82 -7.02 -8.35
C PRO A 239 -20.68 -6.44 -7.49
N ILE A 240 -19.66 -7.27 -7.22
CA ILE A 240 -18.33 -6.85 -6.80
C ILE A 240 -17.53 -6.65 -8.09
N CYS A 241 -17.23 -5.40 -8.45
CA CYS A 241 -16.68 -5.05 -9.76
C CYS A 241 -15.55 -4.01 -9.72
N GLY A 242 -14.84 -3.94 -8.60
CA GLY A 242 -13.61 -3.18 -8.42
C GLY A 242 -12.80 -3.83 -7.31
N VAL A 243 -11.60 -4.33 -7.63
CA VAL A 243 -10.69 -4.92 -6.62
C VAL A 243 -9.29 -4.38 -6.83
N LEU A 244 -8.68 -3.86 -5.78
CA LEU A 244 -7.33 -3.27 -5.80
C LEU A 244 -6.64 -3.46 -4.45
N GLY A 245 -5.33 -3.63 -4.45
CA GLY A 245 -4.53 -3.45 -3.24
C GLY A 245 -4.60 -1.99 -2.75
N ASP A 246 -4.54 -1.76 -1.45
CA ASP A 246 -4.76 -0.46 -0.80
C ASP A 246 -3.97 0.71 -1.39
N SER A 247 -2.66 0.54 -1.56
CA SER A 247 -1.80 1.58 -2.14
C SER A 247 -2.06 1.81 -3.64
N HIS A 248 -2.48 0.76 -4.37
CA HIS A 248 -2.88 0.84 -5.78
C HIS A 248 -4.23 1.55 -5.92
N ALA A 249 -5.17 1.22 -5.04
CA ALA A 249 -6.45 1.92 -4.95
C ALA A 249 -6.25 3.41 -4.63
N ALA A 250 -5.35 3.74 -3.69
CA ALA A 250 -5.01 5.12 -3.39
C ALA A 250 -4.36 5.85 -4.59
N LEU A 251 -3.52 5.16 -5.36
CA LEU A 251 -2.95 5.70 -6.61
C LEU A 251 -4.05 6.03 -7.61
N PHE A 252 -5.01 5.12 -7.80
CA PHE A 252 -6.18 5.32 -8.65
C PHE A 252 -7.08 6.45 -8.12
N GLY A 253 -7.38 6.44 -6.82
CA GLY A 253 -8.19 7.46 -6.13
C GLY A 253 -7.57 8.86 -6.19
N GLN A 254 -6.23 8.96 -6.15
CA GLN A 254 -5.49 10.21 -6.37
C GLN A 254 -5.57 10.69 -7.83
N GLY A 255 -6.07 9.88 -8.76
CA GLY A 255 -6.11 10.17 -10.18
C GLY A 255 -4.74 10.10 -10.86
N CYS A 256 -3.81 9.30 -10.36
CA CYS A 256 -2.49 9.07 -10.96
C CYS A 256 -2.60 8.07 -12.13
N LEU A 257 -3.32 8.45 -13.17
CA LEU A 257 -3.78 7.60 -14.26
C LEU A 257 -2.86 7.60 -15.49
N LYS A 258 -1.84 8.44 -15.50
CA LYS A 258 -0.92 8.59 -16.65
C LYS A 258 0.51 8.33 -16.20
N PRO A 259 1.38 7.84 -17.12
CA PRO A 259 2.80 7.70 -16.85
C PRO A 259 3.43 9.00 -16.33
N GLY A 260 4.30 8.89 -15.33
CA GLY A 260 4.93 10.02 -14.65
C GLY A 260 4.13 10.61 -13.49
N MET A 261 2.87 10.21 -13.31
CA MET A 261 2.08 10.63 -12.14
C MET A 261 2.43 9.78 -10.93
N ILE A 262 2.63 10.43 -9.79
CA ILE A 262 3.09 9.82 -8.55
C ILE A 262 2.21 10.22 -7.37
N LYS A 263 2.00 9.26 -6.47
CA LYS A 263 1.42 9.52 -5.14
C LYS A 263 2.41 9.20 -4.04
N ALA A 264 2.29 9.88 -2.90
CA ALA A 264 2.97 9.54 -1.66
C ALA A 264 1.99 9.58 -0.48
N THR A 265 1.81 8.45 0.18
CA THR A 265 1.01 8.35 1.41
C THR A 265 1.95 8.45 2.60
N TYR A 266 1.73 9.46 3.44
CA TYR A 266 2.50 9.69 4.67
C TYR A 266 1.78 9.07 5.86
N GLY A 267 2.37 8.05 6.44
CA GLY A 267 1.86 7.36 7.63
C GLY A 267 2.93 7.20 8.69
N THR A 268 2.92 6.12 9.43
CA THR A 268 4.03 5.66 10.30
C THR A 268 5.31 5.51 9.49
N GLY A 269 5.24 4.75 8.40
CA GLY A 269 6.13 4.82 7.25
C GLY A 269 5.47 5.58 6.10
N SER A 270 6.08 5.57 4.92
CA SER A 270 5.46 6.15 3.71
C SER A 270 5.58 5.20 2.53
N SER A 271 4.58 5.26 1.64
CA SER A 271 4.56 4.51 0.39
C SER A 271 4.45 5.48 -0.78
N LEU A 272 5.44 5.41 -1.68
CA LEU A 272 5.41 6.14 -2.94
C LEU A 272 5.10 5.17 -4.06
N MET A 273 4.20 5.57 -4.96
CA MET A 273 3.89 4.83 -6.18
C MET A 273 3.85 5.77 -7.38
N MET A 274 4.57 5.42 -8.44
CA MET A 274 4.58 6.12 -9.71
C MET A 274 4.00 5.23 -10.81
N ASN A 275 2.98 5.69 -11.49
CA ASN A 275 2.48 5.05 -12.70
C ASN A 275 3.55 5.17 -13.81
N ILE A 276 3.95 4.05 -14.41
CA ILE A 276 4.97 3.98 -15.47
C ILE A 276 4.40 3.52 -16.82
N GLY A 277 3.08 3.37 -16.92
CA GLY A 277 2.39 2.97 -18.15
C GLY A 277 2.39 1.47 -18.40
N ASP A 278 2.33 1.09 -19.66
CA ASP A 278 2.03 -0.27 -20.13
C ASP A 278 3.26 -1.20 -20.25
N LYS A 279 4.43 -0.77 -19.77
CA LYS A 279 5.66 -1.55 -19.84
C LYS A 279 6.34 -1.65 -18.47
N PRO A 280 6.77 -2.86 -18.05
CA PRO A 280 7.53 -3.00 -16.84
C PRO A 280 8.92 -2.39 -16.98
N ILE A 281 9.36 -1.67 -15.96
CA ILE A 281 10.73 -1.16 -15.82
C ILE A 281 11.35 -1.85 -14.62
N GLN A 282 12.47 -2.53 -14.80
CA GLN A 282 13.21 -3.08 -13.68
C GLN A 282 14.12 -2.00 -13.11
N SER A 283 13.90 -1.68 -11.85
CA SER A 283 14.68 -0.64 -11.17
C SER A 283 16.13 -1.06 -10.96
N SER A 284 17.04 -0.13 -11.25
CA SER A 284 18.46 -0.21 -10.86
C SER A 284 18.80 0.69 -9.64
N HIS A 285 17.82 1.43 -9.14
CA HIS A 285 17.98 2.42 -8.07
C HIS A 285 17.18 2.07 -6.80
N GLY A 286 16.88 0.77 -6.59
CA GLY A 286 16.38 0.29 -5.30
C GLY A 286 14.88 0.42 -5.06
N VAL A 287 14.05 0.75 -6.06
CA VAL A 287 12.60 0.65 -5.98
C VAL A 287 12.11 -0.67 -6.58
N VAL A 288 10.86 -1.06 -6.35
CA VAL A 288 10.30 -2.30 -6.87
C VAL A 288 9.24 -2.03 -7.94
N THR A 289 9.02 -3.01 -8.81
CA THR A 289 8.02 -2.93 -9.86
C THR A 289 6.86 -3.86 -9.55
N SER A 290 5.64 -3.40 -9.78
CA SER A 290 4.42 -4.23 -9.74
C SER A 290 3.40 -3.73 -10.76
N LEU A 291 2.25 -4.40 -10.85
CA LEU A 291 1.14 -3.94 -11.68
C LEU A 291 0.29 -2.92 -10.91
N ALA A 292 -0.01 -1.81 -11.54
CA ALA A 292 -0.92 -0.80 -10.99
C ALA A 292 -2.35 -1.33 -10.91
N TRP A 293 -2.83 -1.81 -12.03
CA TRP A 293 -4.16 -2.41 -12.27
C TRP A 293 -4.22 -3.08 -13.63
N GLY A 294 -5.21 -3.95 -13.83
CA GLY A 294 -5.72 -4.33 -15.13
C GLY A 294 -7.07 -3.67 -15.36
N ARG A 295 -7.32 -3.11 -16.54
CA ARG A 295 -8.57 -2.48 -16.88
C ARG A 295 -8.87 -2.59 -18.38
N GLY A 296 -10.03 -3.18 -18.70
CA GLY A 296 -10.45 -3.34 -20.11
C GLY A 296 -9.45 -4.14 -20.94
N GLY A 297 -8.81 -5.16 -20.35
CA GLY A 297 -7.81 -6.02 -21.01
C GLY A 297 -6.43 -5.38 -21.20
N LYS A 298 -6.15 -4.24 -20.56
CA LYS A 298 -4.84 -3.57 -20.55
C LYS A 298 -4.33 -3.46 -19.12
N VAL A 299 -3.02 -3.52 -18.97
CA VAL A 299 -2.36 -3.34 -17.67
C VAL A 299 -1.49 -2.10 -17.66
N ASP A 300 -1.48 -1.43 -16.52
CA ASP A 300 -0.48 -0.42 -16.18
C ASP A 300 0.44 -0.95 -15.08
N TYR A 301 1.68 -0.49 -15.11
CA TYR A 301 2.71 -0.84 -14.12
C TYR A 301 3.00 0.34 -13.21
N VAL A 302 3.59 0.04 -12.04
CA VAL A 302 4.08 1.04 -11.09
C VAL A 302 5.50 0.73 -10.65
N LEU A 303 6.26 1.79 -10.36
CA LEU A 303 7.39 1.73 -9.44
C LEU A 303 6.91 2.07 -8.04
N GLU A 304 7.37 1.33 -7.05
CA GLU A 304 7.03 1.52 -5.64
C GLU A 304 8.29 1.59 -4.78
N GLY A 305 8.32 2.57 -3.87
CA GLY A 305 9.29 2.66 -2.79
C GLY A 305 8.60 2.83 -1.45
N ASN A 306 9.01 2.05 -0.45
CA ASN A 306 8.48 2.12 0.90
C ASN A 306 9.56 2.62 1.86
N LEU A 307 9.18 3.56 2.72
CA LEU A 307 10.01 4.13 3.78
C LEU A 307 9.48 3.65 5.14
N ASN A 308 10.35 3.08 5.95
CA ASN A 308 9.97 2.50 7.23
C ASN A 308 9.63 3.56 8.29
N TYR A 309 10.34 4.68 8.25
CA TYR A 309 10.28 5.71 9.29
C TYR A 309 10.01 7.10 8.71
N THR A 310 8.76 7.54 8.81
CA THR A 310 8.33 8.91 8.53
C THR A 310 7.57 9.48 9.72
N GLY A 311 6.28 9.27 9.87
CA GLY A 311 5.55 9.69 11.06
C GLY A 311 6.05 9.04 12.35
N ALA A 312 6.62 7.83 12.27
CA ALA A 312 7.24 7.15 13.40
C ALA A 312 8.40 7.95 14.03
N VAL A 313 9.12 8.76 13.25
CA VAL A 313 10.18 9.65 13.79
C VAL A 313 9.58 10.67 14.75
N ILE A 314 8.42 11.21 14.41
CA ILE A 314 7.71 12.19 15.24
C ILE A 314 7.16 11.52 16.52
N THR A 315 6.67 10.27 16.38
CA THR A 315 6.25 9.47 17.53
C THR A 315 7.42 9.21 18.47
N TRP A 316 8.60 8.85 17.95
CA TRP A 316 9.82 8.67 18.73
C TRP A 316 10.25 9.95 19.48
N LEU A 317 10.22 11.12 18.82
CA LEU A 317 10.49 12.40 19.49
C LEU A 317 9.54 12.66 20.66
N LYS A 318 8.25 12.26 20.51
CA LYS A 318 7.20 12.47 21.50
C LYS A 318 7.27 11.44 22.63
N ASP A 319 7.24 10.16 22.28
CA ASP A 319 6.96 9.09 23.24
C ASP A 319 8.23 8.54 23.90
N ASP A 320 9.36 8.53 23.21
CA ASP A 320 10.64 8.03 23.71
C ASP A 320 11.53 9.16 24.23
N LEU A 321 11.83 10.16 23.39
CA LEU A 321 12.71 11.27 23.79
C LEU A 321 12.02 12.34 24.64
N LYS A 322 10.69 12.40 24.65
CA LYS A 322 9.91 13.42 25.36
C LYS A 322 10.28 14.87 24.99
N LEU A 323 10.78 15.08 23.78
CA LEU A 323 11.15 16.41 23.27
C LEU A 323 9.94 17.27 22.93
N ILE A 324 8.81 16.65 22.57
CA ILE A 324 7.56 17.32 22.22
C ILE A 324 6.40 16.65 22.96
N SER A 325 5.32 17.39 23.22
CA SER A 325 4.09 16.86 23.84
C SER A 325 3.09 16.36 22.78
N SER A 326 3.18 16.93 21.56
CA SER A 326 2.30 16.55 20.44
C SER A 326 2.97 16.79 19.09
N ALA A 327 2.54 16.06 18.06
CA ALA A 327 3.00 16.28 16.70
C ALA A 327 2.68 17.69 16.17
N LYS A 328 1.67 18.37 16.73
CA LYS A 328 1.29 19.73 16.32
C LYS A 328 2.34 20.78 16.65
N GLU A 329 3.18 20.55 17.67
CA GLU A 329 4.26 21.49 18.04
C GLU A 329 5.36 21.54 17.01
N THR A 330 5.54 20.48 16.22
CA THR A 330 6.69 20.32 15.33
C THR A 330 6.76 21.41 14.26
N GLU A 331 5.62 21.87 13.75
CA GLU A 331 5.58 22.93 12.75
C GLU A 331 6.12 24.26 13.31
N GLY A 332 5.67 24.67 14.49
CA GLY A 332 6.14 25.88 15.15
C GLY A 332 7.64 25.84 15.43
N LEU A 333 8.10 24.75 16.06
CA LEU A 333 9.52 24.56 16.36
C LEU A 333 10.39 24.56 15.10
N ALA A 334 9.95 23.91 14.01
CA ALA A 334 10.73 23.90 12.78
C ALA A 334 10.83 25.29 12.13
N ARG A 335 9.80 26.14 12.28
CA ARG A 335 9.82 27.53 11.79
C ARG A 335 10.69 28.45 12.65
N GLU A 336 10.84 28.17 13.95
CA GLU A 336 11.68 28.90 14.90
C GLU A 336 13.15 28.51 14.81
N ALA A 337 13.45 27.32 14.27
CA ALA A 337 14.79 26.79 14.18
C ALA A 337 15.74 27.72 13.38
N ASN A 338 17.00 27.77 13.81
CA ASN A 338 18.03 28.53 13.12
C ASN A 338 18.19 28.06 11.66
N SER A 339 17.93 28.96 10.72
CA SER A 339 18.00 28.65 9.28
C SER A 339 19.42 28.28 8.79
N ALA A 340 20.45 28.68 9.51
CA ALA A 340 21.85 28.35 9.22
C ALA A 340 22.28 26.99 9.80
N ASP A 341 21.47 26.35 10.67
CA ASP A 341 21.76 25.04 11.25
C ASP A 341 21.80 23.95 10.17
N ARG A 342 22.68 22.99 10.34
CA ARG A 342 22.94 21.88 9.41
C ARG A 342 22.83 20.53 10.10
N THR A 343 21.96 20.42 11.08
CA THR A 343 21.65 19.15 11.72
C THR A 343 20.83 18.28 10.77
N TYR A 344 21.29 17.06 10.55
CA TYR A 344 20.60 16.04 9.78
C TYR A 344 20.28 14.84 10.67
N MET A 345 19.12 14.25 10.48
CA MET A 345 18.69 13.02 11.12
C MET A 345 18.51 11.94 10.06
N VAL A 346 19.15 10.78 10.23
CA VAL A 346 18.90 9.59 9.42
C VAL A 346 18.15 8.57 10.28
N PRO A 347 16.87 8.26 9.98
CA PRO A 347 16.02 7.48 10.88
C PRO A 347 16.12 5.96 10.63
N ALA A 348 17.34 5.42 10.60
CA ALA A 348 17.61 4.00 10.39
C ALA A 348 17.45 3.19 11.68
N PHE A 349 16.29 3.29 12.38
CA PHE A 349 16.06 2.60 13.66
C PHE A 349 16.07 1.07 13.54
N THR A 350 15.68 0.54 12.38
CA THR A 350 15.76 -0.89 12.03
C THR A 350 16.33 -1.08 10.63
N GLY A 351 17.43 -0.36 10.33
CA GLY A 351 17.97 -0.31 8.99
C GLY A 351 17.28 0.70 8.09
N LEU A 352 17.76 0.79 6.85
CA LEU A 352 17.19 1.60 5.77
C LEU A 352 16.54 0.68 4.72
N GLY A 353 15.28 0.96 4.38
CA GLY A 353 14.58 0.35 3.26
C GLY A 353 15.00 0.96 1.91
N ALA A 354 14.04 1.05 0.97
CA ALA A 354 14.29 1.67 -0.33
C ALA A 354 14.77 3.13 -0.16
N PRO A 355 15.70 3.60 -1.00
CA PRO A 355 16.39 2.88 -2.08
C PRO A 355 17.69 2.16 -1.63
N TYR A 356 18.04 2.20 -0.36
CA TYR A 356 19.36 1.79 0.16
C TYR A 356 19.46 0.30 0.49
N TRP A 357 18.39 -0.31 1.01
CA TRP A 357 18.32 -1.72 1.39
C TRP A 357 19.43 -2.19 2.33
N ASP A 358 19.73 -1.39 3.35
CA ASP A 358 20.76 -1.66 4.36
C ASP A 358 20.13 -1.96 5.72
N GLU A 359 19.98 -3.24 6.03
CA GLU A 359 19.40 -3.70 7.32
C GLU A 359 20.33 -3.47 8.52
N LYS A 360 21.62 -3.19 8.29
CA LYS A 360 22.61 -2.98 9.34
C LYS A 360 22.81 -1.50 9.68
N ALA A 361 22.31 -0.60 8.83
CA ALA A 361 22.37 0.84 9.10
C ALA A 361 21.70 1.17 10.43
N THR A 362 22.27 2.10 11.19
CA THR A 362 21.71 2.59 12.46
C THR A 362 21.37 4.05 12.40
N ALA A 363 20.32 4.46 13.13
CA ALA A 363 19.88 5.85 13.17
C ALA A 363 20.99 6.78 13.69
N SER A 364 21.06 7.99 13.12
CA SER A 364 22.02 9.00 13.53
C SER A 364 21.46 10.42 13.51
N ILE A 365 22.02 11.29 14.33
CA ILE A 365 21.87 12.74 14.25
C ILE A 365 23.26 13.33 14.08
N SER A 366 23.51 14.01 12.97
CA SER A 366 24.82 14.56 12.61
C SER A 366 24.75 16.08 12.39
N GLY A 367 25.91 16.75 12.35
CA GLY A 367 25.99 18.19 12.13
C GLY A 367 25.62 19.05 13.34
N ILE A 368 25.52 18.46 14.53
CA ILE A 368 25.21 19.17 15.79
C ILE A 368 26.33 20.14 16.14
N THR A 369 25.95 21.36 16.47
CA THR A 369 26.86 22.43 16.92
C THR A 369 26.42 22.98 18.27
N ARG A 370 27.18 23.93 18.81
CA ARG A 370 26.82 24.59 20.08
C ARG A 370 25.50 25.35 20.04
N THR A 371 25.02 25.71 18.85
CA THR A 371 23.74 26.42 18.62
C THR A 371 22.57 25.50 18.32
N THR A 372 22.82 24.21 18.16
CA THR A 372 21.76 23.22 17.92
C THR A 372 20.98 22.97 19.22
N GLY A 373 19.71 23.27 19.21
CA GLY A 373 18.80 23.06 20.32
C GLY A 373 17.62 22.16 19.93
N LYS A 374 16.57 22.21 20.75
CA LYS A 374 15.33 21.43 20.55
C LYS A 374 14.70 21.70 19.17
N ALA A 375 14.62 22.97 18.79
CA ALA A 375 13.99 23.40 17.55
C ALA A 375 14.70 22.82 16.31
N GLU A 376 16.03 22.84 16.30
CA GLU A 376 16.85 22.31 15.21
C GLU A 376 16.73 20.78 15.10
N VAL A 377 16.71 20.07 16.22
CA VAL A 377 16.52 18.60 16.24
C VAL A 377 15.14 18.22 15.71
N VAL A 378 14.09 18.92 16.13
CA VAL A 378 12.71 18.69 15.64
C VAL A 378 12.59 19.00 14.15
N LYS A 379 13.24 20.10 13.71
CA LYS A 379 13.33 20.45 12.29
C LYS A 379 14.04 19.35 11.49
N ALA A 380 15.17 18.85 11.94
CA ALA A 380 15.91 17.77 11.27
C ALA A 380 15.06 16.50 11.16
N ALA A 381 14.22 16.21 12.15
CA ALA A 381 13.28 15.09 12.12
C ALA A 381 12.16 15.27 11.08
N LEU A 382 11.64 16.48 10.86
CA LEU A 382 10.71 16.77 9.78
C LEU A 382 11.40 16.75 8.41
N ASP A 383 12.57 17.39 8.31
CA ASP A 383 13.34 17.48 7.08
C ASP A 383 13.74 16.08 6.57
N CYS A 384 14.08 15.13 7.49
CA CYS A 384 14.46 13.77 7.10
C CYS A 384 13.33 13.02 6.38
N ILE A 385 12.07 13.31 6.71
CA ILE A 385 10.92 12.73 6.01
C ILE A 385 10.95 13.18 4.55
N ALA A 386 11.10 14.49 4.32
CA ALA A 386 11.12 15.06 2.97
C ALA A 386 12.34 14.62 2.17
N TYR A 387 13.51 14.46 2.80
CA TYR A 387 14.70 13.94 2.13
C TYR A 387 14.53 12.50 1.66
N GLN A 388 14.02 11.61 2.52
CA GLN A 388 13.76 10.21 2.14
C GLN A 388 12.78 10.10 0.96
N ILE A 389 11.69 10.90 0.97
CA ILE A 389 10.77 11.00 -0.16
C ILE A 389 11.50 11.47 -1.43
N THR A 390 12.40 12.46 -1.29
CA THR A 390 13.20 12.98 -2.42
C THR A 390 14.12 11.93 -3.01
N ASP A 391 14.73 11.08 -2.17
CA ASP A 391 15.57 9.97 -2.62
C ASP A 391 14.77 9.02 -3.54
N LEU A 392 13.55 8.65 -3.15
CA LEU A 392 12.68 7.78 -3.95
C LEU A 392 12.20 8.47 -5.24
N VAL A 393 11.82 9.75 -5.16
CA VAL A 393 11.41 10.52 -6.35
C VAL A 393 12.56 10.58 -7.36
N ARG A 394 13.78 10.86 -6.93
CA ARG A 394 14.97 10.89 -7.81
C ARG A 394 15.30 9.50 -8.37
N ALA A 395 15.19 8.44 -7.57
CA ALA A 395 15.38 7.06 -8.02
C ALA A 395 14.38 6.70 -9.14
N MET A 396 13.10 7.03 -8.95
CA MET A 396 12.05 6.77 -9.95
C MET A 396 12.26 7.58 -11.24
N GLU A 397 12.67 8.85 -11.14
CA GLU A 397 13.03 9.67 -12.32
C GLU A 397 14.23 9.08 -13.07
N GLN A 398 15.25 8.58 -12.35
CA GLN A 398 16.44 7.97 -12.96
C GLN A 398 16.11 6.65 -13.66
N ASP A 399 15.29 5.79 -13.04
CA ASP A 399 14.92 4.50 -13.65
C ASP A 399 14.03 4.65 -14.88
N THR A 400 13.14 5.66 -14.88
CA THR A 400 12.16 5.83 -15.96
C THR A 400 12.57 6.82 -17.03
N GLY A 401 13.47 7.76 -16.71
CA GLY A 401 13.72 8.95 -17.55
C GLY A 401 12.53 9.91 -17.64
N MET A 402 11.45 9.67 -16.89
CA MET A 402 10.26 10.53 -16.87
C MET A 402 10.47 11.65 -15.87
N ARG A 403 10.06 12.86 -16.23
CA ARG A 403 10.02 13.98 -15.30
C ARG A 403 8.74 13.96 -14.50
N ILE A 404 8.85 13.97 -13.17
CA ILE A 404 7.73 14.13 -12.25
C ILE A 404 7.44 15.61 -12.10
N GLU A 405 6.22 16.06 -12.42
CA GLU A 405 5.83 17.46 -12.33
C GLU A 405 5.21 17.81 -10.98
N GLU A 406 4.46 16.89 -10.39
CA GLU A 406 3.81 17.07 -9.10
C GLU A 406 3.84 15.80 -8.26
N LEU A 407 3.89 15.97 -6.95
CA LEU A 407 3.76 14.91 -5.96
C LEU A 407 2.37 15.02 -5.30
N ARG A 408 1.51 14.05 -5.56
CA ARG A 408 0.19 13.94 -4.93
C ARG A 408 0.33 13.25 -3.60
N VAL A 409 -0.06 13.92 -2.52
CA VAL A 409 0.24 13.45 -1.18
C VAL A 409 -1.00 13.34 -0.31
N ASP A 410 -0.99 12.37 0.60
CA ASP A 410 -2.04 12.15 1.59
C ASP A 410 -1.47 11.63 2.91
N GLY A 411 -2.35 11.48 3.89
CA GLY A 411 -2.02 10.98 5.22
C GLY A 411 -1.84 12.06 6.28
N GLY A 412 -1.76 11.65 7.53
CA GLY A 412 -1.76 12.55 8.69
C GLY A 412 -0.68 13.65 8.68
N PRO A 413 0.58 13.33 8.35
CA PRO A 413 1.67 14.31 8.28
C PRO A 413 1.47 15.45 7.28
N THR A 414 0.60 15.30 6.27
CA THR A 414 0.30 16.37 5.30
C THR A 414 -0.37 17.60 5.90
N ARG A 415 -0.88 17.49 7.14
CA ARG A 415 -1.42 18.62 7.90
C ARG A 415 -0.35 19.58 8.42
N ASN A 416 0.93 19.19 8.37
CA ASN A 416 2.06 20.03 8.76
C ASN A 416 2.52 20.89 7.57
N GLY A 417 2.18 22.17 7.60
CA GLY A 417 2.46 23.12 6.52
C GLY A 417 3.94 23.39 6.29
N TYR A 418 4.78 23.29 7.35
CA TYR A 418 6.23 23.36 7.19
C TYR A 418 6.75 22.17 6.38
N LEU A 419 6.36 20.95 6.76
CA LEU A 419 6.80 19.73 6.06
C LEU A 419 6.37 19.75 4.59
N MET A 420 5.15 20.16 4.29
CA MET A 420 4.66 20.20 2.91
C MET A 420 5.38 21.23 2.06
N GLN A 421 5.66 22.43 2.61
CA GLN A 421 6.46 23.41 1.90
C GLN A 421 7.90 22.93 1.69
N PHE A 422 8.53 22.37 2.73
CA PHE A 422 9.89 21.85 2.62
C PHE A 422 9.97 20.65 1.65
N GLN A 423 8.95 19.79 1.62
CA GLN A 423 8.85 18.71 0.62
C GLN A 423 8.82 19.27 -0.80
N SER A 424 7.99 20.26 -1.05
CA SER A 424 7.93 20.93 -2.35
C SER A 424 9.27 21.56 -2.73
N ASP A 425 9.89 22.24 -1.79
CA ASP A 425 11.17 22.93 -1.96
C ASP A 425 12.31 21.96 -2.29
N ILE A 426 12.45 20.87 -1.53
CA ILE A 426 13.57 19.94 -1.67
C ILE A 426 13.44 19.01 -2.88
N THR A 427 12.22 18.63 -3.26
CA THR A 427 11.98 17.84 -4.48
C THR A 427 11.98 18.70 -5.74
N ASN A 428 11.81 20.02 -5.61
CA ASN A 428 11.53 20.94 -6.70
C ASN A 428 10.29 20.53 -7.51
N LYS A 429 9.25 20.09 -6.81
CA LYS A 429 7.98 19.62 -7.39
C LYS A 429 6.82 20.31 -6.67
N ARG A 430 5.71 20.49 -7.38
CA ARG A 430 4.47 20.87 -6.71
C ARG A 430 4.04 19.74 -5.77
N VAL A 431 3.63 20.09 -4.55
CA VAL A 431 3.01 19.16 -3.62
C VAL A 431 1.52 19.46 -3.60
N ASN A 432 0.72 18.45 -3.89
CA ASN A 432 -0.71 18.54 -4.15
C ASN A 432 -1.48 17.65 -3.17
N ILE A 433 -2.25 18.25 -2.25
CA ILE A 433 -2.96 17.57 -1.16
C ILE A 433 -4.45 17.61 -1.45
N PRO A 434 -5.12 16.45 -1.62
CA PRO A 434 -6.58 16.40 -1.78
C PRO A 434 -7.29 16.76 -0.46
N ASP A 435 -8.53 17.23 -0.57
CA ASP A 435 -9.43 17.44 0.57
C ASP A 435 -10.12 16.15 1.05
N ALA A 436 -9.71 14.99 0.52
CA ALA A 436 -10.24 13.68 0.83
C ALA A 436 -9.20 12.84 1.60
N GLU A 437 -9.65 12.10 2.63
CA GLU A 437 -8.78 11.29 3.50
C GLU A 437 -8.77 9.80 3.14
N GLU A 438 -9.84 9.26 2.54
CA GLU A 438 -10.06 7.81 2.36
C GLU A 438 -9.72 7.35 0.93
N LEU A 439 -8.53 7.67 0.44
CA LEU A 439 -8.17 7.51 -0.96
C LEU A 439 -8.16 6.06 -1.45
N SER A 440 -7.84 5.08 -0.60
CA SER A 440 -7.92 3.67 -0.94
C SER A 440 -9.37 3.23 -1.21
N GLY A 441 -10.28 3.59 -0.31
CA GLY A 441 -11.70 3.32 -0.47
C GLY A 441 -12.33 4.08 -1.64
N ILE A 442 -11.90 5.34 -1.86
CA ILE A 442 -12.29 6.15 -3.03
C ILE A 442 -11.85 5.47 -4.33
N GLY A 443 -10.61 5.01 -4.40
CA GLY A 443 -10.10 4.35 -5.60
C GLY A 443 -10.83 3.05 -5.93
N ALA A 444 -11.14 2.25 -4.92
CA ALA A 444 -11.93 1.03 -5.10
C ALA A 444 -13.38 1.35 -5.56
N ALA A 445 -14.01 2.37 -4.96
CA ALA A 445 -15.34 2.81 -5.35
C ALA A 445 -15.34 3.39 -6.78
N TYR A 446 -14.34 4.16 -7.15
CA TYR A 446 -14.21 4.70 -8.51
C TYR A 446 -14.04 3.58 -9.54
N MET A 447 -13.18 2.59 -9.26
CA MET A 447 -13.02 1.43 -10.12
C MET A 447 -14.35 0.68 -10.32
N ALA A 448 -15.07 0.41 -9.23
CA ALA A 448 -16.37 -0.25 -9.27
C ALA A 448 -17.43 0.59 -10.01
N GLY A 449 -17.46 1.90 -9.78
CA GLY A 449 -18.43 2.79 -10.43
C GLY A 449 -18.20 2.92 -11.93
N ILE A 450 -16.94 2.90 -12.37
CA ILE A 450 -16.59 2.86 -13.80
C ILE A 450 -17.03 1.52 -14.41
N SER A 451 -16.70 0.41 -13.76
CA SER A 451 -17.12 -0.93 -14.19
C SER A 451 -18.64 -1.09 -14.26
N ALA A 452 -19.37 -0.54 -13.29
CA ALA A 452 -20.83 -0.53 -13.25
C ALA A 452 -21.49 0.47 -14.22
N GLY A 453 -20.71 1.30 -14.93
CA GLY A 453 -21.20 2.33 -15.85
C GLY A 453 -21.85 3.54 -15.18
N VAL A 454 -21.62 3.73 -13.87
CA VAL A 454 -22.12 4.89 -13.10
C VAL A 454 -21.20 6.09 -13.27
N TYR A 455 -19.89 5.86 -13.33
CA TYR A 455 -18.90 6.94 -13.39
C TYR A 455 -18.18 7.01 -14.74
N ASP A 456 -17.89 8.24 -15.12
CA ASP A 456 -16.97 8.60 -16.20
C ASP A 456 -15.63 9.02 -15.58
N LEU A 457 -14.55 8.33 -15.97
CA LEU A 457 -13.22 8.54 -15.41
C LEU A 457 -12.71 9.97 -15.59
N GLU A 458 -13.01 10.62 -16.73
CA GLU A 458 -12.54 11.97 -17.02
C GLU A 458 -13.23 12.99 -16.11
N LYS A 459 -14.49 12.77 -15.77
CA LYS A 459 -15.25 13.64 -14.87
C LYS A 459 -14.80 13.49 -13.41
N LEU A 460 -14.51 12.26 -12.95
CA LEU A 460 -14.07 12.03 -11.58
C LEU A 460 -12.76 12.76 -11.24
N ALA A 461 -11.83 12.84 -12.19
CA ALA A 461 -10.53 13.47 -11.98
C ALA A 461 -10.62 14.98 -11.66
N GLY A 462 -11.73 15.64 -12.04
CA GLY A 462 -11.99 17.07 -11.78
C GLY A 462 -12.68 17.39 -10.45
N ASN A 463 -13.28 16.40 -9.78
CA ASN A 463 -14.16 16.64 -8.62
C ASN A 463 -13.41 16.85 -7.29
N MET A 464 -12.13 16.51 -7.22
CA MET A 464 -11.36 16.57 -5.98
C MET A 464 -10.69 17.93 -5.82
N LYS A 465 -11.09 18.69 -4.81
CA LYS A 465 -10.41 19.93 -4.43
C LYS A 465 -9.04 19.63 -3.85
N ARG A 466 -8.08 20.51 -4.08
CA ARG A 466 -6.69 20.28 -3.69
C ARG A 466 -6.03 21.57 -3.19
N SER A 467 -5.19 21.43 -2.14
CA SER A 467 -4.25 22.46 -1.71
C SER A 467 -2.91 22.21 -2.36
N VAL A 468 -2.25 23.28 -2.82
CA VAL A 468 -0.99 23.17 -3.57
C VAL A 468 0.10 23.96 -2.89
N TYR A 469 1.28 23.36 -2.76
CA TYR A 469 2.52 24.00 -2.35
C TYR A 469 3.45 24.06 -3.57
N GLU A 470 3.87 25.27 -3.93
CA GLU A 470 4.83 25.49 -5.01
C GLU A 470 6.25 25.57 -4.45
N PRO A 471 7.30 25.10 -5.19
CA PRO A 471 8.68 25.26 -4.79
C PRO A 471 9.06 26.75 -4.70
N LYS A 472 9.76 27.12 -3.62
CA LYS A 472 10.21 28.48 -3.34
C LYS A 472 11.69 28.57 -3.05
N MET A 473 12.35 27.42 -2.80
CA MET A 473 13.76 27.37 -2.45
C MET A 473 14.64 27.55 -3.69
N ASP A 474 15.66 28.37 -3.54
CA ASP A 474 16.71 28.55 -4.55
C ASP A 474 17.41 27.23 -4.85
N ASP A 475 17.80 27.01 -6.12
CA ASP A 475 18.40 25.76 -6.60
C ASP A 475 19.74 25.47 -5.90
N GLU A 476 20.59 26.48 -5.66
CA GLU A 476 21.88 26.31 -4.99
C GLU A 476 21.66 25.87 -3.52
N ILE A 477 20.70 26.48 -2.85
CA ILE A 477 20.34 26.13 -1.47
C ILE A 477 19.79 24.70 -1.41
N ARG A 478 18.95 24.33 -2.36
CA ARG A 478 18.34 22.99 -2.47
C ARG A 478 19.42 21.93 -2.62
N GLU A 479 20.29 22.08 -3.60
CA GLU A 479 21.32 21.09 -3.88
C GLU A 479 22.33 20.98 -2.71
N LYS A 480 22.66 22.08 -2.07
CA LYS A 480 23.52 22.07 -0.88
C LYS A 480 22.89 21.32 0.31
N LYS A 481 21.59 21.53 0.55
CA LYS A 481 20.85 20.82 1.59
C LYS A 481 20.77 19.31 1.28
N TYR A 482 20.44 18.97 0.05
CA TYR A 482 20.34 17.58 -0.37
C TYR A 482 21.71 16.88 -0.36
N ALA A 483 22.78 17.54 -0.78
CA ALA A 483 24.15 17.01 -0.66
C ALA A 483 24.52 16.72 0.80
N GLY A 484 24.15 17.61 1.73
CA GLY A 484 24.35 17.37 3.16
C GLY A 484 23.57 16.17 3.69
N TRP A 485 22.35 15.96 3.21
CA TRP A 485 21.58 14.76 3.50
C TRP A 485 22.29 13.49 3.01
N LYS A 486 22.78 13.48 1.77
CA LYS A 486 23.53 12.32 1.21
C LYS A 486 24.76 11.98 2.04
N VAL A 487 25.52 12.99 2.47
CA VAL A 487 26.67 12.78 3.39
C VAL A 487 26.23 12.15 4.70
N ALA A 488 25.10 12.60 5.28
CA ALA A 488 24.58 12.01 6.52
C ALA A 488 24.16 10.54 6.33
N VAL A 489 23.52 10.21 5.22
CA VAL A 489 23.14 8.82 4.87
C VAL A 489 24.38 7.97 4.64
N ASP A 490 25.36 8.43 3.85
CA ASP A 490 26.60 7.69 3.57
C ASP A 490 27.39 7.38 4.86
N GLY A 491 27.22 8.22 5.90
CA GLY A 491 27.82 8.03 7.20
C GLY A 491 27.23 6.89 8.04
N VAL A 492 26.04 6.38 7.69
CA VAL A 492 25.35 5.30 8.41
C VAL A 492 25.25 4.00 7.61
N LEU A 493 25.47 4.05 6.30
CA LEU A 493 25.48 2.84 5.47
C LEU A 493 26.62 1.90 5.88
N SER A 494 26.29 0.61 5.96
CA SER A 494 27.29 -0.43 6.20
C SER A 494 28.20 -0.54 4.95
N LYS A 495 29.51 -0.37 5.17
CA LYS A 495 30.52 -0.48 4.11
C LYS A 495 30.78 -1.92 3.71
#